data_4a1d8f619367367390c10750bab046ff
#
_entry.id   4a1d8f619367367390c10750bab046ff
#
_cell.length_a   1.000
_cell.length_b   1.000
_cell.length_c   1.000
_cell.angle_alpha   90.00
_cell.angle_beta   90.00
_cell.angle_gamma   90.00
#
_symmetry.space_group_name_H-M   'P 1'
#
loop_
_entity.id
_entity.type
_entity.pdbx_description
1 polymer ?
#
loop_
_entity_poly.entity_id
_entity_poly.type
_entity_poly.pdbx_seq_one_letter_code
_entity_poly.pdbx_strand_id
1 'polypeptide(L)'
;KGLIFSLEDPQPIKAIKLIANLSDVMQKKILMGNIAGFEDRIEEAEDKIKSWGLLIYDDVRTIDEIMLKVKKHKLQGGLDFVAVDYIQKIQGDDTNDYKNLRRAALAMDDMAKDLQVTTVTLSQVNNESVRNPSDLMGMKGAGEIESAMDAVLRLKRPKGENYYLDAELLKNRIFGETGNIPLAFSKFYTRIERRI
;
A
#
# COMPACT_ATOMS: atom_id res chain seq x y z
N LYS A 1 -14.97 5.12 0.81
CA LYS A 1 -14.95 3.63 0.82
C LYS A 1 -13.71 3.12 0.12
N GLY A 2 -13.08 2.08 0.67
CA GLY A 2 -11.82 1.56 0.13
C GLY A 2 -11.71 0.05 0.13
N LEU A 3 -10.91 -0.48 -0.79
CA LEU A 3 -10.51 -1.89 -0.81
C LEU A 3 -9.00 -1.99 -0.63
N ILE A 4 -8.56 -2.89 0.23
CA ILE A 4 -7.16 -3.27 0.39
C ILE A 4 -7.03 -4.74 -0.01
N PHE A 5 -6.21 -5.01 -0.99
CA PHE A 5 -5.78 -6.37 -1.34
C PHE A 5 -4.44 -6.64 -0.68
N SER A 6 -4.49 -7.42 0.41
CA SER A 6 -3.33 -7.77 1.22
C SER A 6 -2.79 -9.12 0.77
N LEU A 7 -1.85 -9.12 -0.18
CA LEU A 7 -1.34 -10.34 -0.81
C LEU A 7 -0.19 -10.97 -0.01
N GLU A 8 0.31 -10.29 1.01
CA GLU A 8 1.39 -10.74 1.88
C GLU A 8 0.89 -11.09 3.28
N ASP A 9 0.27 -10.11 3.95
CA ASP A 9 -0.23 -10.30 5.31
C ASP A 9 -1.68 -10.82 5.31
N PRO A 10 -2.04 -11.77 6.18
CA PRO A 10 -3.42 -12.15 6.41
C PRO A 10 -4.27 -10.96 6.88
N GLN A 11 -5.56 -10.97 6.51
CA GLN A 11 -6.51 -9.90 6.86
C GLN A 11 -6.50 -9.52 8.34
N PRO A 12 -6.48 -10.46 9.32
CA PRO A 12 -6.47 -10.09 10.74
C PRO A 12 -5.22 -9.30 11.14
N ILE A 13 -4.07 -9.66 10.59
CA ILE A 13 -2.80 -8.96 10.87
C ILE A 13 -2.85 -7.54 10.32
N LYS A 14 -3.38 -7.35 9.12
CA LYS A 14 -3.55 -6.02 8.52
C LYS A 14 -4.53 -5.16 9.34
N ALA A 15 -5.64 -5.74 9.81
CA ALA A 15 -6.60 -5.06 10.68
C ALA A 15 -5.96 -4.64 12.01
N ILE A 16 -5.19 -5.51 12.65
CA ILE A 16 -4.49 -5.21 13.90
C ILE A 16 -3.47 -4.07 13.71
N LYS A 17 -2.77 -4.03 12.57
CA LYS A 17 -1.86 -2.91 12.25
C LYS A 17 -2.62 -1.57 12.16
N LEU A 18 -3.81 -1.56 11.57
CA LEU A 18 -4.66 -0.36 11.50
C LEU A 18 -5.17 0.06 12.88
N ILE A 19 -5.65 -0.90 13.67
CA ILE A 19 -6.12 -0.64 15.04
C ILE A 19 -4.96 -0.09 15.89
N ALA A 20 -3.78 -0.69 15.84
CA ALA A 20 -2.61 -0.21 16.58
C ALA A 20 -2.22 1.22 16.21
N ASN A 21 -2.32 1.55 14.91
CA ASN A 21 -2.05 2.90 14.40
C ASN A 21 -3.02 3.94 14.96
N LEU A 22 -4.31 3.62 15.01
CA LEU A 22 -5.36 4.55 15.40
C LEU A 22 -5.55 4.65 16.91
N SER A 23 -5.39 3.53 17.62
CA SER A 23 -5.62 3.46 19.08
C SER A 23 -4.42 3.90 19.91
N ASP A 24 -3.23 4.10 19.32
CA ASP A 24 -1.97 4.24 20.06
C ASP A 24 -1.70 3.08 21.04
N VAL A 25 -2.14 1.88 20.70
CA VAL A 25 -1.84 0.65 21.44
C VAL A 25 -0.84 -0.16 20.64
N MET A 26 0.24 -0.60 21.29
CA MET A 26 1.27 -1.39 20.61
C MET A 26 0.66 -2.62 19.94
N GLN A 27 0.98 -2.85 18.67
CA GLN A 27 0.52 -4.03 17.92
C GLN A 27 0.74 -5.34 18.68
N LYS A 28 1.88 -5.50 19.36
CA LYS A 28 2.19 -6.69 20.16
C LYS A 28 1.20 -6.92 21.30
N LYS A 29 0.71 -5.85 21.97
CA LYS A 29 -0.28 -5.97 23.04
C LYS A 29 -1.60 -6.49 22.51
N ILE A 30 -2.05 -5.96 21.37
CA ILE A 30 -3.30 -6.39 20.73
C ILE A 30 -3.20 -7.85 20.30
N LEU A 31 -2.09 -8.25 19.65
CA LEU A 31 -1.84 -9.64 19.22
C LEU A 31 -1.83 -10.64 20.38
N MET A 32 -1.35 -10.24 21.55
CA MET A 32 -1.27 -11.09 22.73
C MET A 32 -2.52 -11.03 23.62
N GLY A 33 -3.53 -10.24 23.27
CA GLY A 33 -4.70 -10.01 24.13
C GLY A 33 -4.42 -9.20 25.40
N ASN A 34 -3.26 -8.58 25.52
CA ASN A 34 -2.87 -7.76 26.69
C ASN A 34 -3.40 -6.33 26.53
N ILE A 35 -4.73 -6.20 26.50
CA ILE A 35 -5.44 -4.95 26.17
C ILE A 35 -6.09 -4.29 27.39
N ALA A 36 -5.90 -4.83 28.60
CA ALA A 36 -6.47 -4.27 29.82
C ALA A 36 -6.10 -2.79 29.98
N GLY A 37 -7.14 -1.94 30.15
CA GLY A 37 -7.03 -0.49 30.23
C GLY A 37 -6.86 0.23 28.88
N PHE A 38 -7.02 -0.46 27.75
CA PHE A 38 -6.98 0.10 26.41
C PHE A 38 -8.23 -0.21 25.58
N GLU A 39 -9.23 -0.86 26.19
CA GLU A 39 -10.42 -1.39 25.52
C GLU A 39 -11.16 -0.28 24.78
N ASP A 40 -11.46 0.85 25.44
CA ASP A 40 -12.19 1.98 24.86
C ASP A 40 -11.47 2.55 23.63
N ARG A 41 -10.13 2.67 23.70
CA ARG A 41 -9.31 3.19 22.59
C ARG A 41 -9.30 2.24 21.39
N ILE A 42 -9.33 0.93 21.66
CA ILE A 42 -9.37 -0.09 20.61
C ILE A 42 -10.75 -0.06 19.96
N GLU A 43 -11.82 0.01 20.74
CA GLU A 43 -13.19 0.09 20.25
C GLU A 43 -13.41 1.34 19.39
N GLU A 44 -12.95 2.52 19.85
CA GLU A 44 -12.98 3.75 19.06
C GLU A 44 -12.23 3.60 17.73
N ALA A 45 -11.07 2.94 17.71
CA ALA A 45 -10.30 2.70 16.51
C ALA A 45 -11.02 1.74 15.54
N GLU A 46 -11.64 0.69 16.06
CA GLU A 46 -12.45 -0.25 15.27
C GLU A 46 -13.66 0.43 14.65
N ASP A 47 -14.39 1.23 15.43
CA ASP A 47 -15.55 1.96 14.93
C ASP A 47 -15.18 3.00 13.87
N LYS A 48 -14.04 3.65 14.03
CA LYS A 48 -13.49 4.54 13.03
C LYS A 48 -13.16 3.79 11.73
N ILE A 49 -12.54 2.62 11.79
CA ILE A 49 -12.25 1.78 10.61
C ILE A 49 -13.56 1.34 9.95
N LYS A 50 -14.55 0.89 10.72
CA LYS A 50 -15.88 0.52 10.21
C LYS A 50 -16.55 1.69 9.49
N SER A 51 -16.45 2.91 10.03
CA SER A 51 -17.04 4.11 9.46
C SER A 51 -16.46 4.49 8.08
N TRP A 52 -15.22 4.09 7.79
CA TRP A 52 -14.58 4.31 6.48
C TRP A 52 -15.13 3.41 5.38
N GLY A 53 -15.86 2.34 5.73
CA GLY A 53 -16.29 1.34 4.76
C GLY A 53 -15.10 0.66 4.06
N LEU A 54 -14.04 0.42 4.84
CA LEU A 54 -12.81 -0.23 4.38
C LEU A 54 -12.98 -1.74 4.45
N LEU A 55 -12.69 -2.42 3.33
CA LEU A 55 -12.66 -3.88 3.24
C LEU A 55 -11.27 -4.37 2.88
N ILE A 56 -10.84 -5.46 3.54
CA ILE A 56 -9.53 -6.08 3.31
C ILE A 56 -9.76 -7.48 2.76
N TYR A 57 -9.10 -7.78 1.64
CA TYR A 57 -9.10 -9.07 0.98
C TYR A 57 -7.71 -9.69 0.99
N ASP A 58 -7.56 -10.91 1.46
CA ASP A 58 -6.33 -11.71 1.44
C ASP A 58 -6.47 -13.03 0.68
N ASP A 59 -7.66 -13.25 0.10
CA ASP A 59 -8.07 -14.47 -0.60
C ASP A 59 -7.89 -14.41 -2.14
N VAL A 60 -7.48 -13.27 -2.69
CA VAL A 60 -7.24 -13.09 -4.13
C VAL A 60 -5.77 -13.28 -4.48
N ARG A 61 -5.50 -13.70 -5.72
CA ARG A 61 -4.13 -13.94 -6.19
C ARG A 61 -3.84 -13.32 -7.54
N THR A 62 -4.83 -13.14 -8.39
CA THR A 62 -4.66 -12.66 -9.77
C THR A 62 -5.21 -11.25 -9.94
N ILE A 63 -4.71 -10.55 -10.98
CA ILE A 63 -5.23 -9.20 -11.31
C ILE A 63 -6.69 -9.25 -11.74
N ASP A 64 -7.12 -10.32 -12.40
CA ASP A 64 -8.50 -10.45 -12.86
C ASP A 64 -9.47 -10.63 -11.69
N GLU A 65 -9.10 -11.37 -10.63
CA GLU A 65 -9.88 -11.47 -9.39
C GLU A 65 -9.99 -10.12 -8.68
N ILE A 66 -8.88 -9.35 -8.63
CA ILE A 66 -8.88 -8.00 -8.08
C ILE A 66 -9.85 -7.11 -8.86
N MET A 67 -9.74 -7.08 -10.19
CA MET A 67 -10.60 -6.28 -11.05
C MET A 67 -12.09 -6.65 -10.89
N LEU A 68 -12.40 -7.93 -10.79
CA LEU A 68 -13.77 -8.40 -10.58
C LEU A 68 -14.35 -7.88 -9.26
N LYS A 69 -13.61 -8.01 -8.15
CA LYS A 69 -14.03 -7.50 -6.84
C LYS A 69 -14.21 -5.97 -6.88
N VAL A 70 -13.27 -5.24 -7.47
CA VAL A 70 -13.35 -3.78 -7.59
C VAL A 70 -14.58 -3.34 -8.38
N LYS A 71 -14.82 -3.91 -9.57
CA LYS A 71 -16.01 -3.61 -10.37
C LYS A 71 -17.29 -3.89 -9.60
N LYS A 72 -17.38 -5.02 -8.90
CA LYS A 72 -18.53 -5.37 -8.08
C LYS A 72 -18.82 -4.30 -7.02
N HIS A 73 -17.81 -3.90 -6.24
CA HIS A 73 -17.98 -2.89 -5.20
C HIS A 73 -18.29 -1.50 -5.74
N LYS A 74 -17.66 -1.11 -6.87
CA LYS A 74 -17.99 0.16 -7.54
C LYS A 74 -19.45 0.24 -7.94
N LEU A 75 -20.01 -0.84 -8.48
CA LEU A 75 -21.41 -0.90 -8.89
C LEU A 75 -22.39 -0.94 -7.71
N GLN A 76 -22.01 -1.55 -6.59
CA GLN A 76 -22.89 -1.75 -5.44
C GLN A 76 -23.02 -0.56 -4.48
N GLY A 77 -22.16 0.40 -4.51
CA GLY A 77 -22.28 1.50 -3.55
C GLY A 77 -21.19 2.55 -3.59
N GLY A 78 -20.45 2.60 -4.67
CA GLY A 78 -19.34 3.53 -4.86
C GLY A 78 -18.06 3.04 -4.18
N LEU A 79 -16.95 3.46 -4.75
CA LEU A 79 -15.60 3.11 -4.30
C LEU A 79 -14.70 4.32 -4.59
N ASP A 80 -13.89 4.71 -3.61
CA ASP A 80 -13.02 5.89 -3.71
C ASP A 80 -11.57 5.48 -4.02
N PHE A 81 -11.08 4.40 -3.36
CA PHE A 81 -9.72 3.93 -3.59
C PHE A 81 -9.58 2.41 -3.52
N VAL A 82 -8.50 1.93 -4.15
CA VAL A 82 -8.05 0.54 -4.17
C VAL A 82 -6.57 0.50 -3.84
N ALA A 83 -6.16 -0.27 -2.84
CA ALA A 83 -4.76 -0.49 -2.51
C ALA A 83 -4.38 -1.95 -2.72
N VAL A 84 -3.17 -2.19 -3.26
CA VAL A 84 -2.57 -3.52 -3.44
C VAL A 84 -1.24 -3.60 -2.69
N ASP A 85 -1.12 -4.53 -1.75
CA ASP A 85 0.07 -4.73 -0.94
C ASP A 85 0.56 -6.19 -1.08
N TYR A 86 1.53 -6.41 -1.94
CA TYR A 86 2.23 -5.62 -2.93
C TYR A 86 2.16 -6.27 -4.34
N ILE A 87 2.37 -5.48 -5.36
CA ILE A 87 2.09 -5.85 -6.76
C ILE A 87 2.85 -7.10 -7.25
N GLN A 88 4.09 -7.34 -6.79
CA GLN A 88 4.88 -8.52 -7.19
C GLN A 88 4.30 -9.85 -6.68
N LYS A 89 3.31 -9.82 -5.77
CA LYS A 89 2.59 -11.03 -5.32
C LYS A 89 1.43 -11.40 -6.22
N ILE A 90 1.07 -10.55 -7.17
CA ILE A 90 0.02 -10.86 -8.14
C ILE A 90 0.51 -11.97 -9.05
N GLN A 91 -0.21 -13.09 -9.07
CA GLN A 91 0.08 -14.22 -9.94
C GLN A 91 -0.41 -13.92 -11.36
N GLY A 92 0.34 -14.37 -12.33
CA GLY A 92 0.00 -14.27 -13.74
C GLY A 92 0.25 -15.60 -14.46
N ASP A 93 -0.22 -15.67 -15.70
CA ASP A 93 -0.14 -16.89 -16.53
C ASP A 93 1.18 -17.00 -17.29
N ASP A 94 1.98 -15.93 -17.34
CA ASP A 94 3.28 -15.92 -18.03
C ASP A 94 4.37 -16.43 -17.08
N THR A 95 5.32 -17.20 -17.62
CA THR A 95 6.53 -17.64 -16.91
C THR A 95 7.50 -16.49 -16.63
N ASN A 96 7.29 -15.34 -17.24
CA ASN A 96 8.10 -14.14 -17.07
C ASN A 96 7.44 -13.19 -16.06
N ASP A 97 8.01 -13.11 -14.87
CA ASP A 97 7.54 -12.25 -13.77
C ASP A 97 7.42 -10.77 -14.18
N TYR A 98 8.30 -10.28 -15.04
CA TYR A 98 8.22 -8.90 -15.54
C TYR A 98 6.95 -8.65 -16.37
N LYS A 99 6.55 -9.59 -17.23
CA LYS A 99 5.34 -9.45 -18.02
C LYS A 99 4.08 -9.48 -17.13
N ASN A 100 4.07 -10.34 -16.12
CA ASN A 100 2.98 -10.39 -15.15
C ASN A 100 2.87 -9.07 -14.37
N LEU A 101 3.99 -8.54 -13.89
CA LEU A 101 4.05 -7.28 -13.18
C LEU A 101 3.60 -6.10 -14.07
N ARG A 102 4.05 -6.06 -15.33
CA ARG A 102 3.63 -5.05 -16.29
C ARG A 102 2.12 -5.12 -16.56
N ARG A 103 1.57 -6.32 -16.77
CA ARG A 103 0.12 -6.53 -16.93
C ARG A 103 -0.66 -6.01 -15.72
N ALA A 104 -0.20 -6.33 -14.52
CA ALA A 104 -0.83 -5.87 -13.27
C ALA A 104 -0.79 -4.34 -13.15
N ALA A 105 0.35 -3.71 -13.44
CA ALA A 105 0.50 -2.25 -13.36
C ALA A 105 -0.40 -1.51 -14.37
N LEU A 106 -0.46 -1.99 -15.60
CA LEU A 106 -1.36 -1.42 -16.62
C LEU A 106 -2.83 -1.60 -16.24
N ALA A 107 -3.21 -2.77 -15.72
CA ALA A 107 -4.58 -3.00 -15.26
C ALA A 107 -4.97 -2.09 -14.08
N MET A 108 -4.03 -1.74 -13.19
CA MET A 108 -4.26 -0.77 -12.11
C MET A 108 -4.47 0.65 -12.66
N ASP A 109 -3.70 1.06 -13.69
CA ASP A 109 -3.88 2.33 -14.39
C ASP A 109 -5.24 2.40 -15.12
N ASP A 110 -5.58 1.38 -15.88
CA ASP A 110 -6.88 1.29 -16.57
C ASP A 110 -8.04 1.32 -15.56
N MET A 111 -7.90 0.59 -14.45
CA MET A 111 -8.91 0.58 -13.38
C MET A 111 -9.12 1.98 -12.79
N ALA A 112 -8.04 2.76 -12.57
CA ALA A 112 -8.14 4.11 -12.05
C ALA A 112 -8.93 5.01 -13.00
N LYS A 113 -8.67 4.90 -14.31
CA LYS A 113 -9.32 5.70 -15.35
C LYS A 113 -10.78 5.29 -15.59
N ASP A 114 -11.01 3.99 -15.82
CA ASP A 114 -12.32 3.48 -16.23
C ASP A 114 -13.35 3.54 -15.11
N LEU A 115 -12.92 3.27 -13.88
CA LEU A 115 -13.80 3.24 -12.71
C LEU A 115 -13.75 4.52 -11.88
N GLN A 116 -12.89 5.48 -12.25
CA GLN A 116 -12.68 6.71 -11.49
C GLN A 116 -12.46 6.42 -10.00
N VAL A 117 -11.43 5.61 -9.70
CA VAL A 117 -10.96 5.28 -8.35
C VAL A 117 -9.49 5.64 -8.23
N THR A 118 -9.06 6.04 -7.05
CA THR A 118 -7.63 6.19 -6.77
C THR A 118 -7.01 4.81 -6.58
N THR A 119 -5.98 4.47 -7.33
CA THR A 119 -5.21 3.23 -7.13
C THR A 119 -3.91 3.51 -6.38
N VAL A 120 -3.62 2.73 -5.35
CA VAL A 120 -2.38 2.78 -4.57
C VAL A 120 -1.71 1.42 -4.66
N THR A 121 -0.57 1.37 -5.32
CA THR A 121 0.14 0.12 -5.55
C THR A 121 1.47 0.14 -4.81
N LEU A 122 1.63 -0.75 -3.83
CA LEU A 122 2.91 -0.93 -3.16
C LEU A 122 3.80 -1.82 -4.01
N SER A 123 5.09 -1.51 -4.02
CA SER A 123 6.11 -2.29 -4.72
C SER A 123 7.35 -2.41 -3.85
N GLN A 124 7.89 -3.61 -3.74
CA GLN A 124 9.18 -3.81 -3.09
C GLN A 124 10.32 -3.44 -4.02
N VAL A 125 11.28 -2.70 -3.49
CA VAL A 125 12.50 -2.29 -4.19
C VAL A 125 13.64 -3.24 -3.79
N ASN A 126 14.30 -3.87 -4.75
CA ASN A 126 15.46 -4.72 -4.48
C ASN A 126 16.69 -3.88 -4.10
N ASN A 127 17.55 -4.43 -3.23
CA ASN A 127 18.77 -3.75 -2.77
C ASN A 127 19.77 -3.40 -3.90
N GLU A 128 19.71 -4.10 -5.03
CA GLU A 128 20.54 -3.80 -6.20
C GLU A 128 20.12 -2.53 -6.93
N SER A 129 18.85 -2.18 -6.90
CA SER A 129 18.31 -0.99 -7.54
C SER A 129 18.63 0.30 -6.79
N VAL A 130 18.94 0.20 -5.51
CA VAL A 130 19.45 1.35 -4.74
C VAL A 130 20.76 1.88 -5.32
N ARG A 131 21.48 1.08 -6.12
CA ARG A 131 22.75 1.45 -6.75
C ARG A 131 22.61 2.15 -8.10
N ASN A 132 21.43 2.11 -8.71
CA ASN A 132 21.18 2.71 -10.03
C ASN A 132 20.03 3.73 -9.92
N PRO A 133 20.33 5.04 -9.79
CA PRO A 133 19.31 6.09 -9.61
C PRO A 133 18.28 6.18 -10.74
N SER A 134 18.62 5.66 -11.93
CA SER A 134 17.74 5.64 -13.12
C SER A 134 16.71 4.50 -13.09
N ASP A 135 16.83 3.57 -12.16
CA ASP A 135 15.91 2.43 -12.04
C ASP A 135 15.05 2.62 -10.79
N LEU A 136 13.97 3.38 -10.93
CA LEU A 136 13.09 3.77 -9.82
C LEU A 136 12.49 2.58 -9.09
N MET A 137 12.20 1.47 -9.78
CA MET A 137 11.61 0.27 -9.21
C MET A 137 12.60 -0.90 -9.06
N GLY A 138 13.86 -0.74 -9.44
CA GLY A 138 14.88 -1.76 -9.29
C GLY A 138 14.72 -3.01 -10.12
N MET A 139 13.93 -2.95 -11.14
CA MET A 139 13.70 -4.05 -12.07
C MET A 139 14.08 -3.63 -13.49
N LYS A 140 14.80 -4.49 -14.19
CA LYS A 140 15.12 -4.27 -15.61
C LYS A 140 13.81 -4.12 -16.40
N GLY A 141 13.60 -2.95 -17.01
CA GLY A 141 12.36 -2.63 -17.73
C GLY A 141 11.28 -1.90 -16.92
N ALA A 142 11.58 -1.46 -15.69
CA ALA A 142 10.63 -0.74 -14.84
C ALA A 142 10.09 0.56 -15.44
N GLY A 143 10.77 1.18 -16.40
CA GLY A 143 10.35 2.43 -17.02
C GLY A 143 8.94 2.40 -17.63
N GLU A 144 8.49 1.26 -18.15
CA GLU A 144 7.12 1.13 -18.66
C GLU A 144 6.08 1.10 -17.52
N ILE A 145 6.41 0.44 -16.41
CA ILE A 145 5.54 0.40 -15.21
C ILE A 145 5.45 1.79 -14.60
N GLU A 146 6.59 2.47 -14.46
CA GLU A 146 6.65 3.86 -13.99
C GLU A 146 5.89 4.82 -14.91
N SER A 147 5.90 4.56 -16.22
CA SER A 147 5.18 5.40 -17.18
C SER A 147 3.67 5.35 -16.97
N ALA A 148 3.14 4.21 -16.51
CA ALA A 148 1.73 4.04 -16.21
C ALA A 148 1.27 4.78 -14.94
N MET A 149 2.17 5.04 -13.97
CA MET A 149 1.82 5.70 -12.71
C MET A 149 1.78 7.21 -12.85
N ASP A 150 0.82 7.89 -12.22
CA ASP A 150 0.76 9.35 -12.15
C ASP A 150 1.73 9.92 -11.13
N ALA A 151 1.96 9.22 -10.04
CA ALA A 151 2.93 9.59 -9.02
C ALA A 151 3.72 8.35 -8.54
N VAL A 152 5.00 8.56 -8.24
CA VAL A 152 5.87 7.53 -7.66
C VAL A 152 6.52 8.08 -6.40
N LEU A 153 6.20 7.45 -5.27
CA LEU A 153 6.75 7.78 -3.97
C LEU A 153 7.65 6.63 -3.50
N ARG A 154 8.90 6.92 -3.24
CA ARG A 154 9.87 5.95 -2.70
C ARG A 154 10.12 6.21 -1.22
N LEU A 155 9.96 5.17 -0.41
CA LEU A 155 10.31 5.21 1.01
C LEU A 155 11.71 4.63 1.20
N LYS A 156 12.61 5.41 1.78
CA LYS A 156 13.97 5.00 2.14
C LYS A 156 14.17 5.10 3.64
N ARG A 157 14.93 4.16 4.18
CA ARG A 157 15.44 4.27 5.55
C ARG A 157 16.88 4.77 5.49
N PRO A 158 17.19 5.92 6.11
CA PRO A 158 18.56 6.38 6.21
C PRO A 158 19.43 5.34 6.95
N LYS A 159 20.69 5.19 6.52
CA LYS A 159 21.60 4.20 7.09
C LYS A 159 21.85 4.49 8.58
N GLY A 160 21.65 3.47 9.41
CA GLY A 160 21.81 3.59 10.86
C GLY A 160 20.60 4.12 11.62
N GLU A 161 19.53 4.52 10.91
CA GLU A 161 18.33 5.08 11.51
C GLU A 161 17.21 4.04 11.60
N ASN A 162 16.59 3.93 12.79
CA ASN A 162 15.48 3.00 13.00
C ASN A 162 14.10 3.68 13.07
N TYR A 163 14.10 5.00 13.32
CA TYR A 163 12.90 5.78 13.60
C TYR A 163 12.59 6.83 12.53
N TYR A 164 13.39 6.86 11.48
CA TYR A 164 13.23 7.83 10.40
C TYR A 164 13.09 7.13 9.05
N LEU A 165 12.32 7.77 8.19
CA LEU A 165 12.16 7.43 6.79
C LEU A 165 12.26 8.71 5.97
N ASP A 166 12.75 8.61 4.76
CA ASP A 166 12.65 9.64 3.74
C ASP A 166 11.61 9.19 2.70
N ALA A 167 10.61 10.02 2.45
CA ALA A 167 9.67 9.84 1.37
C ALA A 167 10.09 10.71 0.19
N GLU A 168 10.63 10.10 -0.85
CA GLU A 168 11.07 10.77 -2.07
C GLU A 168 9.96 10.70 -3.13
N LEU A 169 9.39 11.84 -3.48
CA LEU A 169 8.47 11.96 -4.61
C LEU A 169 9.30 12.02 -5.90
N LEU A 170 9.40 10.88 -6.59
CA LEU A 170 10.24 10.70 -7.76
C LEU A 170 9.55 11.12 -9.06
N LYS A 171 8.23 10.99 -9.10
CA LYS A 171 7.38 11.36 -10.21
C LYS A 171 6.09 11.97 -9.70
N ASN A 172 5.65 13.03 -10.35
CA ASN A 172 4.36 13.66 -10.12
C ASN A 172 3.86 14.24 -11.46
N ARG A 173 3.03 13.49 -12.16
CA ARG A 173 2.52 13.88 -13.48
C ARG A 173 1.61 15.09 -13.41
N ILE A 174 0.88 15.27 -12.31
CA ILE A 174 -0.14 16.31 -12.19
C ILE A 174 0.48 17.69 -11.98
N PHE A 175 1.47 17.79 -11.09
CA PHE A 175 2.05 19.08 -10.71
C PHE A 175 3.49 19.27 -11.23
N GLY A 176 4.15 18.20 -11.71
CA GLY A 176 5.54 18.22 -12.19
C GLY A 176 6.59 18.39 -11.09
N GLU A 177 6.19 18.64 -9.85
CA GLU A 177 7.08 18.85 -8.72
C GLU A 177 7.53 17.52 -8.13
N THR A 178 8.82 17.44 -7.79
CA THR A 178 9.43 16.32 -7.06
C THR A 178 10.07 16.84 -5.78
N GLY A 179 10.39 15.96 -4.85
CA GLY A 179 11.01 16.40 -3.59
C GLY A 179 11.14 15.28 -2.57
N ASN A 180 11.66 15.65 -1.40
CA ASN A 180 11.86 14.74 -0.29
C ASN A 180 11.14 15.24 0.96
N ILE A 181 10.46 14.35 1.66
CA ILE A 181 9.74 14.62 2.90
C ILE A 181 10.35 13.73 3.99
N PRO A 182 11.02 14.31 5.00
CA PRO A 182 11.49 13.55 6.14
C PRO A 182 10.30 13.12 7.00
N LEU A 183 10.28 11.83 7.37
CA LEU A 183 9.21 11.22 8.14
C LEU A 183 9.77 10.56 9.41
N ALA A 184 8.98 10.58 10.48
CA ALA A 184 9.18 9.76 11.66
C ALA A 184 8.41 8.44 11.52
N PHE A 185 9.02 7.34 11.91
CA PHE A 185 8.42 6.01 11.84
C PHE A 185 8.41 5.34 13.21
N SER A 186 7.23 4.96 13.68
CA SER A 186 7.06 4.16 14.88
C SER A 186 6.68 2.72 14.54
N LYS A 187 7.60 1.79 14.70
CA LYS A 187 7.35 0.36 14.50
C LYS A 187 6.37 -0.25 15.51
N PHE A 188 6.23 0.36 16.68
CA PHE A 188 5.36 -0.16 17.75
C PHE A 188 3.89 0.06 17.46
N TYR A 189 3.59 1.19 16.80
CA TYR A 189 2.24 1.61 16.43
C TYR A 189 1.99 1.51 14.92
N THR A 190 2.98 1.04 14.14
CA THR A 190 2.93 1.01 12.66
C THR A 190 2.53 2.35 12.06
N ARG A 191 3.07 3.45 12.61
CA ARG A 191 2.67 4.80 12.26
C ARG A 191 3.81 5.59 11.62
N ILE A 192 3.46 6.34 10.59
CA ILE A 192 4.34 7.29 9.91
C ILE A 192 3.78 8.68 10.14
N GLU A 193 4.63 9.61 10.58
CA GLU A 193 4.27 11.00 10.83
C GLU A 193 5.28 11.93 10.14
N ARG A 194 4.85 13.16 9.87
CA ARG A 194 5.79 14.17 9.39
C ARG A 194 6.81 14.48 10.50
N ARG A 195 8.09 14.49 10.13
CA ARG A 195 9.14 14.98 11.03
C ARG A 195 9.02 16.51 11.09
N ILE A 196 8.74 17.02 12.28
CA ILE A 196 8.73 18.47 12.58
C ILE A 196 10.15 18.91 12.90
#